data_daa79c4ebdcae8f514f93dde31f09395
#
_entry.id   daa79c4ebdcae8f514f93dde31f09395
#
_cell.length_a   1.000
_cell.length_b   1.000
_cell.length_c   1.000
_cell.angle_alpha   90.00
_cell.angle_beta   90.00
_cell.angle_gamma   90.00
#
_symmetry.space_group_name_H-M   'P 1'
#
loop_
_entity.id
_entity.type
_entity.pdbx_description
1 polymer ?
#
loop_
_entity_poly.entity_id
_entity_poly.type
_entity_poly.pdbx_seq_one_letter_code
_entity_poly.pdbx_strand_id
1 'polypeptide(L)'
;MGILVALIVLSVLIIIHEMGHFFAAKAVGIKVLEFSLFMGPKIFSIKKGETEYTLRLIPMGGAVRMEGEEESSDHPRSFSQQSAWKRAIVIAAGPLMNIISAFIFAAIFLSSTGFLTNTITQFAENSALQQAGVEIGDKLISYDGKRVYDPNTDITLFMYGEDGSAKDIVYFDVSENKKVTKTIIPGRTASRYRLGFTAQYDAKLEAGNTVIDILETESPLLKAGVKRGDKIIKIDGTEVFSTLDIQKYLNETRENKGAPLSITVERNGKELVFEDITPFADFYYTLGTGFEHKKEGINIFEIMGASTKFCISTARNVFVTIKWLFSGVVSIKELSGPVGIIGAVGSVVDTPQPFWATLLNLFYLSSVISINLGIMNLIPLPALDGSMLLILLIEKITGKQIPQEKIGMISFIGLILLXGLLIFTLFNDIPRWL
;
A
#
# COMPACT_ATOMS: atom_id res chain seq x y z
N MET A 1 -19.57 7.13 6.03
CA MET A 1 -18.70 8.29 5.70
C MET A 1 -17.42 7.82 4.99
N GLY A 2 -16.78 6.77 5.48
CA GLY A 2 -15.52 6.27 4.97
C GLY A 2 -15.47 5.98 3.48
N ILE A 3 -16.51 5.34 2.93
CA ILE A 3 -16.58 5.01 1.49
C ILE A 3 -16.50 6.27 0.63
N LEU A 4 -17.24 7.32 1.01
CA LEU A 4 -17.23 8.58 0.24
C LEU A 4 -15.84 9.22 0.26
N VAL A 5 -15.20 9.27 1.44
CA VAL A 5 -13.84 9.81 1.57
C VAL A 5 -12.85 8.98 0.75
N ALA A 6 -12.98 7.65 0.77
CA ALA A 6 -12.11 6.76 -0.02
C ALA A 6 -12.23 7.04 -1.52
N LEU A 7 -13.46 7.19 -2.02
CA LEU A 7 -13.69 7.53 -3.43
C LEU A 7 -13.08 8.89 -3.78
N ILE A 8 -13.18 9.88 -2.89
CA ILE A 8 -12.57 11.21 -3.09
C ILE A 8 -11.04 11.08 -3.14
N VAL A 9 -10.44 10.35 -2.18
CA VAL A 9 -8.99 10.14 -2.13
C VAL A 9 -8.51 9.48 -3.44
N LEU A 10 -9.14 8.38 -3.85
CA LEU A 10 -8.77 7.70 -5.09
C LEU A 10 -8.92 8.62 -6.31
N SER A 11 -10.02 9.39 -6.36
CA SER A 11 -10.25 10.32 -7.46
C SER A 11 -9.16 11.39 -7.53
N VAL A 12 -8.77 11.95 -6.38
CA VAL A 12 -7.68 12.94 -6.32
C VAL A 12 -6.38 12.35 -6.85
N LEU A 13 -6.04 11.10 -6.46
CA LEU A 13 -4.80 10.45 -6.90
C LEU A 13 -4.82 10.19 -8.42
N ILE A 14 -5.97 9.78 -8.97
CA ILE A 14 -6.11 9.58 -10.42
C ILE A 14 -6.04 10.92 -11.15
N ILE A 15 -6.69 11.96 -10.63
CA ILE A 15 -6.66 13.30 -11.24
C ILE A 15 -5.20 13.83 -11.26
N ILE A 16 -4.43 13.62 -10.18
CA ILE A 16 -3.01 14.00 -10.12
C ILE A 16 -2.23 13.27 -11.24
N HIS A 17 -2.50 12.01 -11.44
CA HIS A 17 -1.91 11.21 -12.52
C HIS A 17 -2.24 11.84 -13.89
N GLU A 18 -3.52 12.10 -14.16
CA GLU A 18 -3.98 12.70 -15.42
C GLU A 18 -3.38 14.09 -15.64
N MET A 19 -3.21 14.87 -14.56
CA MET A 19 -2.54 16.18 -14.62
C MET A 19 -1.10 16.05 -15.12
N GLY A 20 -0.42 14.94 -14.80
CA GLY A 20 0.92 14.66 -15.32
C GLY A 20 0.92 14.60 -16.83
N HIS A 21 0.05 13.78 -17.39
CA HIS A 21 -0.11 13.66 -18.87
C HIS A 21 -0.49 15.02 -19.48
N PHE A 22 -1.44 15.70 -18.86
CA PHE A 22 -1.93 17.00 -19.35
C PHE A 22 -0.81 18.04 -19.44
N PHE A 23 -0.08 18.25 -18.34
CA PHE A 23 0.97 19.28 -18.31
C PHE A 23 2.11 18.91 -19.26
N ALA A 24 2.49 17.64 -19.31
CA ALA A 24 3.56 17.20 -20.22
C ALA A 24 3.14 17.36 -21.68
N ALA A 25 1.90 16.97 -22.03
CA ALA A 25 1.38 17.13 -23.40
C ALA A 25 1.43 18.60 -23.84
N LYS A 26 0.94 19.50 -22.98
CA LYS A 26 1.00 20.94 -23.24
C LYS A 26 2.44 21.44 -23.40
N ALA A 27 3.35 20.98 -22.53
CA ALA A 27 4.76 21.41 -22.52
C ALA A 27 5.49 20.99 -23.82
N VAL A 28 5.18 19.79 -24.36
CA VAL A 28 5.83 19.31 -25.60
C VAL A 28 5.07 19.73 -26.87
N GLY A 29 3.94 20.46 -26.72
CA GLY A 29 3.19 21.04 -27.85
C GLY A 29 2.12 20.12 -28.44
N ILE A 30 1.73 19.05 -27.76
CA ILE A 30 0.65 18.17 -28.21
C ILE A 30 -0.69 18.85 -27.91
N LYS A 31 -1.64 18.70 -28.83
CA LYS A 31 -2.97 19.30 -28.71
C LYS A 31 -3.83 18.45 -27.78
N VAL A 32 -4.23 19.01 -26.64
CA VAL A 32 -5.13 18.36 -25.69
C VAL A 32 -6.56 18.78 -25.98
N LEU A 33 -7.40 17.81 -26.29
CA LEU A 33 -8.80 18.01 -26.67
C LEU A 33 -9.69 18.19 -25.43
N GLU A 34 -9.50 17.33 -24.41
CA GLU A 34 -10.33 17.35 -23.23
C GLU A 34 -9.51 17.01 -21.98
N PHE A 35 -9.80 17.70 -20.89
CA PHE A 35 -9.40 17.31 -19.53
C PHE A 35 -10.65 17.18 -18.71
N SER A 36 -10.99 15.96 -18.31
CA SER A 36 -12.19 15.70 -17.54
C SER A 36 -11.89 15.34 -16.10
N LEU A 37 -12.64 15.96 -15.20
CA LEU A 37 -12.76 15.54 -13.81
C LEU A 37 -13.91 14.54 -13.74
N PHE A 38 -13.64 13.38 -13.16
CA PHE A 38 -14.61 12.30 -12.96
C PHE A 38 -15.01 11.61 -14.27
N MET A 39 -15.95 10.69 -14.19
CA MET A 39 -16.40 9.82 -15.30
C MET A 39 -17.91 9.93 -15.54
N GLY A 40 -18.39 9.31 -16.62
CA GLY A 40 -19.81 9.23 -16.96
C GLY A 40 -20.31 10.44 -17.74
N PRO A 41 -21.63 10.71 -17.71
CA PRO A 41 -22.22 11.81 -18.47
C PRO A 41 -21.68 13.18 -18.06
N LYS A 42 -21.56 14.10 -19.02
CA LYS A 42 -21.15 15.50 -18.76
C LYS A 42 -22.23 16.22 -17.96
N ILE A 43 -21.83 16.86 -16.85
CA ILE A 43 -22.68 17.80 -16.10
C ILE A 43 -22.43 19.22 -16.61
N PHE A 44 -21.16 19.57 -16.79
CA PHE A 44 -20.75 20.93 -17.13
C PHE A 44 -19.43 20.86 -17.91
N SER A 45 -19.27 21.76 -18.90
CA SER A 45 -17.99 21.91 -19.56
C SER A 45 -17.74 23.37 -19.93
N ILE A 46 -16.48 23.75 -20.00
CA ILE A 46 -16.03 25.05 -20.42
C ILE A 46 -14.82 24.87 -21.37
N LYS A 47 -14.88 25.52 -22.50
CA LYS A 47 -13.79 25.49 -23.45
C LYS A 47 -12.88 26.69 -23.24
N LYS A 48 -11.58 26.42 -23.00
CA LYS A 48 -10.57 27.47 -22.87
C LYS A 48 -9.43 27.20 -23.84
N GLY A 49 -9.34 28.05 -24.86
CA GLY A 49 -8.44 27.81 -25.96
C GLY A 49 -8.84 26.57 -26.77
N GLU A 50 -7.91 25.63 -26.88
CA GLU A 50 -8.15 24.40 -27.66
C GLU A 50 -8.66 23.24 -26.82
N THR A 51 -8.68 23.39 -25.47
CA THR A 51 -9.01 22.31 -24.53
C THR A 51 -10.39 22.54 -23.92
N GLU A 52 -11.21 21.49 -23.90
CA GLU A 52 -12.49 21.45 -23.18
C GLU A 52 -12.23 20.88 -21.77
N TYR A 53 -12.58 21.63 -20.73
CA TYR A 53 -12.52 21.21 -19.34
C TYR A 53 -13.91 20.77 -18.93
N THR A 54 -14.04 19.51 -18.54
CA THR A 54 -15.34 18.85 -18.33
C THR A 54 -15.47 18.34 -16.88
N LEU A 55 -16.64 18.55 -16.29
CA LEU A 55 -17.03 17.91 -15.04
C LEU A 55 -18.08 16.84 -15.34
N ARG A 56 -17.84 15.63 -14.87
CA ARG A 56 -18.71 14.48 -15.13
C ARG A 56 -19.40 14.01 -13.84
N LEU A 57 -20.42 13.17 -13.99
CA LEU A 57 -21.38 12.85 -12.92
C LEU A 57 -20.83 11.89 -11.86
N ILE A 58 -20.03 10.90 -12.25
CA ILE A 58 -19.59 9.84 -11.35
C ILE A 58 -18.26 10.27 -10.72
N PRO A 59 -18.22 10.60 -9.40
CA PRO A 59 -17.02 11.16 -8.77
C PRO A 59 -15.95 10.08 -8.58
N MET A 60 -15.41 9.61 -9.69
CA MET A 60 -14.39 8.59 -9.74
C MET A 60 -13.48 8.87 -10.94
N GLY A 61 -12.17 9.04 -10.65
CA GLY A 61 -11.16 9.17 -11.71
C GLY A 61 -11.17 10.50 -12.43
N GLY A 62 -10.61 10.47 -13.61
CA GLY A 62 -10.47 11.59 -14.54
C GLY A 62 -9.95 11.05 -15.86
N ALA A 63 -9.77 11.91 -16.84
CA ALA A 63 -9.17 11.52 -18.12
C ALA A 63 -8.63 12.72 -18.87
N VAL A 64 -7.53 12.52 -19.58
CA VAL A 64 -6.98 13.45 -20.57
C VAL A 64 -7.17 12.81 -21.94
N ARG A 65 -7.69 13.56 -22.90
CA ARG A 65 -7.81 13.09 -24.27
C ARG A 65 -6.98 13.98 -25.20
N MET A 66 -6.02 13.37 -25.87
CA MET A 66 -5.11 14.07 -26.77
C MET A 66 -5.47 13.77 -28.24
N GLU A 67 -5.22 14.73 -29.11
CA GLU A 67 -5.36 14.56 -30.57
C GLU A 67 -4.45 13.42 -31.04
N GLY A 68 -5.01 12.43 -31.71
CA GLY A 68 -4.22 11.34 -32.32
C GLY A 68 -3.70 10.30 -31.33
N GLU A 69 -4.32 10.21 -30.15
CA GLU A 69 -3.94 9.21 -29.12
C GLU A 69 -4.64 7.88 -29.36
N GLU A 70 -5.96 7.88 -29.50
CA GLU A 70 -6.77 6.68 -29.72
C GLU A 70 -6.81 6.27 -31.19
N GLU A 71 -6.93 7.25 -32.07
CA GLU A 71 -6.95 7.04 -33.54
C GLU A 71 -5.89 7.94 -34.16
N SER A 72 -5.21 7.44 -35.19
CA SER A 72 -4.18 8.26 -35.89
C SER A 72 -4.82 9.52 -36.46
N SER A 73 -4.11 10.61 -36.37
CA SER A 73 -4.54 11.93 -36.89
C SER A 73 -3.39 12.57 -37.64
N ASP A 74 -3.68 13.19 -38.77
CA ASP A 74 -2.69 13.90 -39.56
C ASP A 74 -2.41 15.32 -39.03
N HIS A 75 -3.06 15.71 -37.95
CA HIS A 75 -2.84 17.02 -37.34
C HIS A 75 -1.38 17.13 -36.86
N PRO A 76 -0.65 18.18 -37.20
CA PRO A 76 0.80 18.28 -36.86
C PRO A 76 1.10 18.22 -35.35
N ARG A 77 0.13 18.57 -34.51
CA ARG A 77 0.27 18.54 -33.09
C ARG A 77 -0.43 17.32 -32.46
N SER A 78 -0.70 16.27 -33.24
CA SER A 78 -1.27 15.04 -32.74
C SER A 78 -0.20 14.22 -32.01
N PHE A 79 -0.61 13.43 -31.04
CA PHE A 79 0.25 12.48 -30.29
C PHE A 79 0.95 11.52 -31.28
N SER A 80 0.20 10.97 -32.24
CA SER A 80 0.72 9.99 -33.19
C SER A 80 1.82 10.57 -34.13
N GLN A 81 1.81 11.87 -34.39
CA GLN A 81 2.80 12.52 -35.28
C GLN A 81 4.04 12.96 -34.48
N GLN A 82 4.04 12.93 -33.19
CA GLN A 82 5.19 13.39 -32.40
C GLN A 82 6.30 12.34 -32.34
N SER A 83 7.52 12.81 -32.13
CA SER A 83 8.68 11.93 -31.93
C SER A 83 8.47 11.01 -30.74
N ALA A 84 9.07 9.81 -30.77
CA ALA A 84 8.98 8.83 -29.71
C ALA A 84 9.39 9.42 -28.35
N TRP A 85 10.38 10.33 -28.33
CA TRP A 85 10.84 10.97 -27.09
C TRP A 85 9.75 11.85 -26.47
N LYS A 86 9.06 12.67 -27.27
CA LYS A 86 7.97 13.51 -26.77
C LYS A 86 6.81 12.65 -26.23
N ARG A 87 6.46 11.59 -26.98
CA ARG A 87 5.41 10.64 -26.55
C ARG A 87 5.78 9.98 -25.24
N ALA A 88 7.05 9.56 -25.10
CA ALA A 88 7.53 8.92 -23.85
C ALA A 88 7.47 9.87 -22.65
N ILE A 89 7.84 11.16 -22.82
CA ILE A 89 7.72 12.17 -21.76
C ILE A 89 6.27 12.28 -21.29
N VAL A 90 5.33 12.36 -22.22
CA VAL A 90 3.91 12.52 -21.89
C VAL A 90 3.40 11.30 -21.11
N ILE A 91 3.71 10.10 -21.62
CA ILE A 91 3.26 8.86 -20.99
C ILE A 91 3.89 8.69 -19.59
N ALA A 92 5.19 8.94 -19.43
CA ALA A 92 5.86 8.80 -18.15
C ALA A 92 5.41 9.84 -17.11
N ALA A 93 4.88 10.99 -17.58
CA ALA A 93 4.54 12.10 -16.68
C ALA A 93 3.39 11.77 -15.71
N GLY A 94 2.43 10.93 -16.13
CA GLY A 94 1.35 10.49 -15.24
C GLY A 94 1.90 9.75 -14.00
N PRO A 95 2.58 8.61 -14.22
CA PRO A 95 3.21 7.89 -13.10
C PRO A 95 4.18 8.74 -12.28
N LEU A 96 4.97 9.60 -12.92
CA LEU A 96 5.90 10.47 -12.20
C LEU A 96 5.17 11.48 -11.30
N MET A 97 4.02 12.01 -11.73
CA MET A 97 3.22 12.90 -10.88
C MET A 97 2.70 12.17 -9.64
N ASN A 98 2.37 10.89 -9.76
CA ASN A 98 2.00 10.09 -8.59
C ASN A 98 3.18 9.95 -7.61
N ILE A 99 4.39 9.70 -8.12
CA ILE A 99 5.59 9.61 -7.26
C ILE A 99 5.87 10.96 -6.57
N ILE A 100 5.74 12.06 -7.32
CA ILE A 100 5.93 13.42 -6.75
C ILE A 100 4.88 13.71 -5.68
N SER A 101 3.60 13.41 -5.94
CA SER A 101 2.54 13.65 -4.95
C SER A 101 2.72 12.77 -3.71
N ALA A 102 3.17 11.53 -3.89
CA ALA A 102 3.46 10.64 -2.77
C ALA A 102 4.53 11.22 -1.85
N PHE A 103 5.60 11.78 -2.44
CA PHE A 103 6.65 12.47 -1.68
C PHE A 103 6.07 13.64 -0.89
N ILE A 104 5.20 14.44 -1.51
CA ILE A 104 4.57 15.60 -0.84
C ILE A 104 3.69 15.12 0.32
N PHE A 105 2.85 14.09 0.09
CA PHE A 105 1.99 13.54 1.13
C PHE A 105 2.81 12.95 2.30
N ALA A 106 3.90 12.23 1.97
CA ALA A 106 4.82 11.70 2.99
C ALA A 106 5.46 12.85 3.79
N ALA A 107 5.88 13.93 3.12
CA ALA A 107 6.49 15.08 3.79
C ALA A 107 5.50 15.74 4.76
N ILE A 108 4.24 15.91 4.38
CA ILE A 108 3.19 16.45 5.27
C ILE A 108 3.02 15.53 6.48
N PHE A 109 2.88 14.24 6.26
CA PHE A 109 2.71 13.26 7.33
C PHE A 109 3.91 13.26 8.28
N LEU A 110 5.13 13.10 7.74
CA LEU A 110 6.36 12.97 8.54
C LEU A 110 6.73 14.27 9.26
N SER A 111 6.39 15.43 8.70
CA SER A 111 6.63 16.71 9.37
C SER A 111 5.82 16.85 10.67
N SER A 112 4.66 16.18 10.73
CA SER A 112 3.74 16.26 11.88
C SER A 112 3.94 15.12 12.86
N THR A 113 4.20 13.90 12.35
CA THR A 113 4.31 12.71 13.20
C THR A 113 5.75 12.39 13.61
N GLY A 114 6.74 12.93 12.89
CA GLY A 114 8.13 12.50 13.03
C GLY A 114 8.40 11.26 12.18
N PHE A 115 9.62 10.74 12.28
CA PHE A 115 10.07 9.58 11.50
C PHE A 115 11.11 8.76 12.29
N LEU A 116 11.27 7.51 11.95
CA LEU A 116 12.30 6.66 12.53
C LEU A 116 13.64 6.93 11.82
N THR A 117 14.70 7.05 12.63
CA THR A 117 16.08 7.05 12.12
C THR A 117 16.63 5.63 12.24
N ASN A 118 17.80 5.39 11.64
CA ASN A 118 18.45 4.09 11.70
C ASN A 118 19.20 3.86 13.03
N THR A 119 19.15 4.82 13.97
CA THR A 119 19.83 4.74 15.28
C THR A 119 19.08 3.78 16.19
N ILE A 120 19.81 2.83 16.75
CA ILE A 120 19.25 1.81 17.67
C ILE A 120 19.12 2.42 19.05
N THR A 121 17.94 2.28 19.67
CA THR A 121 17.65 2.87 20.99
C THR A 121 17.36 1.84 22.07
N GLN A 122 17.02 0.61 21.67
CA GLN A 122 16.70 -0.42 22.66
C GLN A 122 16.81 -1.82 22.04
N PHE A 123 16.98 -2.81 22.88
CA PHE A 123 16.96 -4.22 22.49
C PHE A 123 15.87 -4.94 23.25
N ALA A 124 15.17 -5.85 22.57
CA ALA A 124 14.30 -6.84 23.19
C ALA A 124 15.17 -7.95 23.81
N GLU A 125 14.59 -8.69 24.73
CA GLU A 125 15.23 -9.87 25.30
C GLU A 125 15.69 -10.83 24.17
N ASN A 126 16.92 -11.27 24.23
CA ASN A 126 17.52 -12.19 23.26
C ASN A 126 17.64 -11.59 21.85
N SER A 127 17.80 -10.26 21.74
CA SER A 127 18.03 -9.60 20.45
C SER A 127 19.26 -10.18 19.74
N ALA A 128 19.08 -10.58 18.47
CA ALA A 128 20.19 -11.08 17.62
C ALA A 128 21.25 -9.99 17.38
N LEU A 129 20.83 -8.73 17.27
CA LEU A 129 21.77 -7.61 17.10
C LEU A 129 22.63 -7.41 18.36
N GLN A 130 22.00 -7.44 19.55
CA GLN A 130 22.72 -7.27 20.80
C GLN A 130 23.74 -8.41 21.00
N GLN A 131 23.35 -9.65 20.68
CA GLN A 131 24.24 -10.82 20.81
C GLN A 131 25.42 -10.72 19.84
N ALA A 132 25.27 -10.02 18.71
CA ALA A 132 26.35 -9.80 17.74
C ALA A 132 27.29 -8.66 18.14
N GLY A 133 27.02 -7.97 19.26
CA GLY A 133 27.85 -6.88 19.77
C GLY A 133 27.45 -5.50 19.26
N VAL A 134 26.24 -5.35 18.71
CA VAL A 134 25.71 -4.02 18.35
C VAL A 134 25.27 -3.31 19.64
N GLU A 135 25.54 -2.03 19.75
CA GLU A 135 25.26 -1.24 20.95
C GLU A 135 24.17 -0.17 20.69
N ILE A 136 23.57 0.30 21.77
CA ILE A 136 22.63 1.44 21.71
C ILE A 136 23.39 2.67 21.21
N GLY A 137 22.83 3.34 20.22
CA GLY A 137 23.46 4.48 19.54
C GLY A 137 24.03 4.12 18.17
N ASP A 138 24.32 2.85 17.92
CA ASP A 138 24.79 2.38 16.62
C ASP A 138 23.68 2.56 15.56
N LYS A 139 24.09 2.61 14.30
CA LYS A 139 23.17 2.86 13.18
C LYS A 139 23.15 1.69 12.22
N LEU A 140 21.99 1.03 12.11
CA LEU A 140 21.82 -0.07 11.17
C LEU A 140 21.87 0.46 9.73
N ILE A 141 22.76 -0.09 8.90
CA ILE A 141 22.93 0.35 7.49
C ILE A 141 22.24 -0.61 6.54
N SER A 142 22.45 -1.93 6.71
CA SER A 142 21.85 -2.92 5.82
C SER A 142 21.62 -4.24 6.51
N TYR A 143 20.69 -5.01 5.94
CA TYR A 143 20.35 -6.37 6.34
C TYR A 143 20.35 -7.26 5.09
N ASP A 144 21.12 -8.34 5.11
CA ASP A 144 21.21 -9.30 4.00
C ASP A 144 21.51 -8.60 2.66
N GLY A 145 22.49 -7.67 2.70
CA GLY A 145 22.90 -6.89 1.52
C GLY A 145 21.91 -5.79 1.11
N LYS A 146 20.75 -5.70 1.76
CA LYS A 146 19.69 -4.70 1.42
C LYS A 146 19.80 -3.51 2.36
N ARG A 147 20.01 -2.31 1.81
CA ARG A 147 20.13 -1.09 2.61
C ARG A 147 18.81 -0.77 3.32
N VAL A 148 18.92 -0.36 4.59
CA VAL A 148 17.77 0.13 5.38
C VAL A 148 17.67 1.63 5.16
N TYR A 149 16.58 2.07 4.54
CA TYR A 149 16.26 3.49 4.32
C TYR A 149 15.25 3.97 5.37
N ASP A 150 14.11 3.29 5.47
CA ASP A 150 13.07 3.55 6.45
C ASP A 150 12.92 2.31 7.32
N PRO A 151 13.42 2.31 8.57
CA PRO A 151 13.41 1.10 9.41
C PRO A 151 12.03 0.47 9.56
N ASN A 152 10.98 1.29 9.70
CA ASN A 152 9.62 0.77 9.88
C ASN A 152 9.19 -0.10 8.69
N THR A 153 9.31 0.45 7.49
CA THR A 153 8.91 -0.24 6.26
C THR A 153 9.86 -1.39 5.91
N ASP A 154 11.17 -1.11 5.97
CA ASP A 154 12.18 -2.05 5.47
C ASP A 154 12.32 -3.28 6.37
N ILE A 155 12.42 -3.07 7.70
CA ILE A 155 12.61 -4.21 8.61
C ILE A 155 11.36 -5.09 8.62
N THR A 156 10.16 -4.47 8.59
CA THR A 156 8.91 -5.23 8.47
C THR A 156 8.92 -6.10 7.21
N LEU A 157 9.31 -5.52 6.07
CA LEU A 157 9.39 -6.24 4.79
C LEU A 157 10.41 -7.39 4.86
N PHE A 158 11.62 -7.12 5.40
CA PHE A 158 12.68 -8.12 5.46
C PHE A 158 12.29 -9.28 6.38
N MET A 159 11.72 -8.97 7.53
CA MET A 159 11.30 -10.00 8.51
C MET A 159 10.11 -10.83 8.00
N TYR A 160 9.21 -10.25 7.20
CA TYR A 160 8.13 -11.00 6.55
C TYR A 160 8.67 -12.09 5.60
N GLY A 161 9.71 -11.75 4.85
CA GLY A 161 10.32 -12.68 3.90
C GLY A 161 11.44 -13.55 4.49
N GLU A 162 11.61 -13.55 5.83
CA GLU A 162 12.74 -14.20 6.50
C GLU A 162 12.54 -15.72 6.60
N ASP A 163 13.63 -16.47 6.42
CA ASP A 163 13.65 -17.94 6.49
C ASP A 163 14.41 -18.47 7.72
N GLY A 164 14.96 -17.58 8.53
CA GLY A 164 15.71 -17.95 9.74
C GLY A 164 17.14 -18.39 9.49
N SER A 165 17.63 -18.27 8.27
CA SER A 165 19.04 -18.58 7.99
C SER A 165 19.96 -17.43 8.43
N ALA A 166 21.27 -17.70 8.50
CA ALA A 166 22.25 -16.69 8.86
C ALA A 166 22.29 -15.57 7.81
N LYS A 167 22.28 -14.33 8.25
CA LYS A 167 22.24 -13.12 7.41
C LYS A 167 23.32 -12.14 7.86
N ASP A 168 23.91 -11.44 6.92
CA ASP A 168 24.86 -10.38 7.22
C ASP A 168 24.14 -9.07 7.50
N ILE A 169 24.54 -8.41 8.58
CA ILE A 169 24.16 -7.03 8.88
C ILE A 169 25.38 -6.13 8.72
N VAL A 170 25.14 -4.91 8.29
CA VAL A 170 26.16 -3.85 8.34
C VAL A 170 25.61 -2.74 9.22
N TYR A 171 26.39 -2.31 10.18
CA TYR A 171 26.03 -1.16 11.02
C TYR A 171 27.21 -0.21 11.15
N PHE A 172 26.94 1.02 11.52
CA PHE A 172 27.95 2.02 11.85
C PHE A 172 28.11 2.01 13.37
N ASP A 173 29.27 1.57 13.80
CA ASP A 173 29.67 1.58 15.21
C ASP A 173 30.10 3.02 15.55
N VAL A 174 29.27 3.67 16.37
CA VAL A 174 29.50 5.07 16.72
C VAL A 174 30.71 5.22 17.64
N SER A 175 30.98 4.24 18.53
CA SER A 175 32.09 4.29 19.46
C SER A 175 33.44 4.19 18.77
N GLU A 176 33.52 3.32 17.75
CA GLU A 176 34.76 3.10 16.98
C GLU A 176 34.80 3.91 15.67
N ASN A 177 33.71 4.63 15.37
CA ASN A 177 33.57 5.49 14.18
C ASN A 177 33.87 4.71 12.89
N LYS A 178 33.34 3.50 12.76
CA LYS A 178 33.59 2.66 11.59
C LYS A 178 32.37 1.80 11.22
N LYS A 179 32.36 1.32 9.98
CA LYS A 179 31.35 0.33 9.56
C LYS A 179 31.82 -1.06 9.97
N VAL A 180 30.91 -1.83 10.53
CA VAL A 180 31.17 -3.21 10.97
C VAL A 180 30.15 -4.13 10.28
N THR A 181 30.64 -5.29 9.84
CA THR A 181 29.79 -6.36 9.30
C THR A 181 29.78 -7.52 10.29
N LYS A 182 28.61 -8.04 10.59
CA LYS A 182 28.41 -9.21 11.45
C LYS A 182 27.39 -10.13 10.80
N THR A 183 27.53 -11.42 11.08
CA THR A 183 26.54 -12.41 10.67
C THR A 183 25.65 -12.72 11.87
N ILE A 184 24.34 -12.67 11.69
CA ILE A 184 23.34 -12.96 12.74
C ILE A 184 22.34 -14.00 12.23
N ILE A 185 21.65 -14.65 13.16
CA ILE A 185 20.45 -15.43 12.88
C ILE A 185 19.30 -14.63 13.50
N PRO A 186 18.31 -14.17 12.69
CA PRO A 186 17.22 -13.36 13.23
C PRO A 186 16.48 -14.12 14.33
N GLY A 187 16.09 -13.43 15.37
CA GLY A 187 15.30 -14.01 16.46
C GLY A 187 13.91 -14.42 15.96
N ARG A 188 13.35 -15.43 16.58
CA ARG A 188 11.99 -15.89 16.27
C ARG A 188 11.13 -15.63 17.51
N THR A 189 10.01 -14.93 17.31
CA THR A 189 9.06 -14.72 18.41
C THR A 189 8.41 -16.05 18.82
N ALA A 190 7.96 -16.15 20.07
CA ALA A 190 7.17 -17.28 20.51
C ALA A 190 5.89 -17.37 19.66
N SER A 191 5.43 -18.59 19.42
CA SER A 191 4.17 -18.79 18.68
C SER A 191 3.03 -18.08 19.41
N ARG A 192 2.30 -17.28 18.66
CA ARG A 192 1.08 -16.63 19.14
C ARG A 192 -0.12 -17.22 18.43
N TYR A 193 -1.19 -17.34 19.14
CA TYR A 193 -2.46 -17.80 18.59
C TYR A 193 -3.35 -16.58 18.34
N ARG A 194 -3.99 -16.53 17.17
CA ARG A 194 -4.85 -15.42 16.77
C ARG A 194 -6.00 -15.92 15.89
N LEU A 195 -7.01 -15.09 15.75
CA LEU A 195 -8.25 -15.44 15.05
C LEU A 195 -8.34 -14.83 13.64
N GLY A 196 -7.36 -14.04 13.23
CA GLY A 196 -7.29 -13.50 11.86
C GLY A 196 -8.32 -12.39 11.61
N PHE A 197 -8.39 -11.41 12.53
CA PHE A 197 -9.21 -10.22 12.32
C PHE A 197 -8.53 -8.99 12.91
N THR A 198 -8.97 -7.82 12.46
CA THR A 198 -8.66 -6.55 13.12
C THR A 198 -9.95 -5.97 13.69
N ALA A 199 -9.80 -5.12 14.69
CA ALA A 199 -10.91 -4.42 15.33
C ALA A 199 -10.59 -2.93 15.42
N GLN A 200 -11.62 -2.13 15.55
CA GLN A 200 -11.46 -0.68 15.70
C GLN A 200 -10.82 -0.37 17.04
N TYR A 201 -9.90 0.58 17.04
CA TYR A 201 -9.26 1.06 18.26
C TYR A 201 -10.30 1.83 19.10
N ASP A 202 -10.32 1.56 20.40
CA ASP A 202 -11.18 2.25 21.36
C ASP A 202 -10.28 2.94 22.38
N ALA A 203 -10.31 4.26 22.42
CA ALA A 203 -9.45 5.04 23.31
C ALA A 203 -9.74 4.81 24.80
N LYS A 204 -10.97 4.41 25.14
CA LYS A 204 -11.33 4.11 26.54
C LYS A 204 -10.75 2.76 27.01
N LEU A 205 -10.58 1.84 26.06
CA LEU A 205 -10.00 0.52 26.34
C LEU A 205 -8.48 0.52 26.17
N GLU A 206 -7.94 1.56 25.54
CA GLU A 206 -6.54 1.65 25.08
C GLU A 206 -6.15 0.43 24.23
N ALA A 207 -7.12 -0.13 23.49
CA ALA A 207 -6.98 -1.36 22.71
C ALA A 207 -8.04 -1.39 21.62
N GLY A 208 -8.01 -2.38 20.76
CA GLY A 208 -9.14 -2.67 19.88
C GLY A 208 -10.35 -3.11 20.69
N ASN A 209 -11.53 -2.68 20.30
CA ASN A 209 -12.77 -3.26 20.84
C ASN A 209 -12.95 -4.68 20.26
N THR A 210 -14.09 -5.33 20.47
CA THR A 210 -14.31 -6.68 19.95
C THR A 210 -15.17 -6.72 18.69
N VAL A 211 -15.43 -5.57 18.08
CA VAL A 211 -16.19 -5.48 16.82
C VAL A 211 -15.24 -5.71 15.65
N ILE A 212 -15.56 -6.69 14.83
CA ILE A 212 -14.72 -7.08 13.70
C ILE A 212 -14.77 -6.01 12.62
N ASP A 213 -13.62 -5.45 12.29
CA ASP A 213 -13.48 -4.46 11.21
C ASP A 213 -12.99 -5.11 9.91
N ILE A 214 -11.94 -5.92 9.98
CA ILE A 214 -11.41 -6.64 8.81
C ILE A 214 -11.21 -8.11 9.20
N LEU A 215 -11.59 -9.02 8.32
CA LEU A 215 -11.27 -10.44 8.41
C LEU A 215 -10.18 -10.78 7.40
N GLU A 216 -9.14 -11.48 7.83
CA GLU A 216 -8.09 -11.97 6.94
C GLU A 216 -8.66 -13.02 5.99
N THR A 217 -8.14 -13.10 4.78
CA THR A 217 -8.62 -14.02 3.73
C THR A 217 -8.74 -15.47 4.20
N GLU A 218 -7.75 -15.94 4.98
CA GLU A 218 -7.74 -17.32 5.48
C GLU A 218 -8.20 -17.42 6.95
N SER A 219 -8.78 -16.36 7.48
CA SER A 219 -9.24 -16.31 8.88
C SER A 219 -10.12 -17.50 9.22
N PRO A 220 -9.86 -18.18 10.35
CA PRO A 220 -10.78 -19.22 10.81
C PRO A 220 -12.18 -18.67 11.15
N LEU A 221 -12.27 -17.40 11.53
CA LEU A 221 -13.57 -16.74 11.74
C LEU A 221 -14.35 -16.60 10.43
N LEU A 222 -13.67 -16.18 9.36
CA LEU A 222 -14.29 -16.03 8.03
C LEU A 222 -14.80 -17.40 7.53
N LYS A 223 -13.99 -18.44 7.69
CA LYS A 223 -14.34 -19.81 7.27
C LYS A 223 -15.56 -20.34 8.05
N ALA A 224 -15.70 -19.92 9.31
CA ALA A 224 -16.83 -20.31 10.17
C ALA A 224 -18.13 -19.51 9.85
N GLY A 225 -18.04 -18.44 9.05
CA GLY A 225 -19.22 -17.63 8.72
C GLY A 225 -19.41 -16.39 9.58
N VAL A 226 -18.40 -16.03 10.36
CA VAL A 226 -18.35 -14.74 11.09
C VAL A 226 -18.14 -13.63 10.06
N LYS A 227 -18.74 -12.46 10.28
CA LYS A 227 -18.77 -11.35 9.32
C LYS A 227 -18.23 -10.06 9.94
N ARG A 228 -17.85 -9.14 9.08
CA ARG A 228 -17.55 -7.76 9.47
C ARG A 228 -18.74 -7.16 10.20
N GLY A 229 -18.47 -6.46 11.30
CA GLY A 229 -19.50 -5.84 12.14
C GLY A 229 -19.99 -6.75 13.27
N ASP A 230 -19.67 -8.05 13.26
CA ASP A 230 -19.96 -8.91 14.40
C ASP A 230 -19.14 -8.46 15.59
N LYS A 231 -19.73 -8.51 16.79
CA LYS A 231 -19.03 -8.20 18.04
C LYS A 231 -18.77 -9.51 18.77
N ILE A 232 -17.51 -9.85 18.95
CA ILE A 232 -17.14 -11.04 19.75
C ILE A 232 -17.44 -10.72 21.22
N ILE A 233 -18.27 -11.54 21.85
CA ILE A 233 -18.66 -11.34 23.24
C ILE A 233 -18.17 -12.45 24.18
N LYS A 234 -17.94 -13.69 23.65
CA LYS A 234 -17.40 -14.78 24.47
C LYS A 234 -16.50 -15.68 23.63
N ILE A 235 -15.50 -16.28 24.30
CA ILE A 235 -14.64 -17.34 23.75
C ILE A 235 -14.68 -18.51 24.73
N ASP A 236 -15.12 -19.69 24.28
CA ASP A 236 -15.33 -20.88 25.14
C ASP A 236 -16.14 -20.52 26.39
N GLY A 237 -17.17 -19.67 26.24
CA GLY A 237 -18.01 -19.20 27.32
C GLY A 237 -17.43 -18.09 28.18
N THR A 238 -16.15 -17.74 28.04
CA THR A 238 -15.49 -16.65 28.78
C THR A 238 -15.78 -15.31 28.09
N GLU A 239 -16.31 -14.34 28.84
CA GLU A 239 -16.61 -13.01 28.32
C GLU A 239 -15.33 -12.25 27.96
N VAL A 240 -15.37 -11.52 26.83
CA VAL A 240 -14.26 -10.67 26.35
C VAL A 240 -14.82 -9.30 25.98
N PHE A 241 -14.06 -8.24 26.31
CA PHE A 241 -14.45 -6.85 26.13
C PHE A 241 -13.50 -6.06 25.24
N SER A 242 -12.31 -6.59 25.00
CA SER A 242 -11.26 -5.95 24.20
C SER A 242 -10.45 -7.00 23.43
N THR A 243 -9.70 -6.53 22.43
CA THR A 243 -8.76 -7.41 21.72
C THR A 243 -7.65 -7.91 22.66
N LEU A 244 -7.34 -7.17 23.74
CA LEU A 244 -6.37 -7.64 24.75
C LEU A 244 -6.91 -8.85 25.50
N ASP A 245 -8.20 -8.86 25.86
CA ASP A 245 -8.82 -10.01 26.51
C ASP A 245 -8.76 -11.24 25.62
N ILE A 246 -9.05 -11.04 24.33
CA ILE A 246 -8.99 -12.12 23.35
C ILE A 246 -7.56 -12.68 23.26
N GLN A 247 -6.57 -11.79 23.15
CA GLN A 247 -5.16 -12.21 23.08
C GLN A 247 -4.72 -12.94 24.34
N LYS A 248 -5.11 -12.40 25.49
CA LYS A 248 -4.80 -13.03 26.80
C LYS A 248 -5.43 -14.42 26.89
N TYR A 249 -6.70 -14.55 26.52
CA TYR A 249 -7.39 -15.84 26.53
C TYR A 249 -6.67 -16.85 25.65
N LEU A 250 -6.39 -16.48 24.39
CA LEU A 250 -5.78 -17.39 23.42
C LEU A 250 -4.35 -17.80 23.78
N ASN A 251 -3.58 -16.90 24.42
CA ASN A 251 -2.12 -17.08 24.57
C ASN A 251 -1.66 -17.32 26.00
N GLU A 252 -2.49 -17.05 27.00
CA GLU A 252 -2.11 -17.20 28.42
C GLU A 252 -3.06 -18.11 29.20
N THR A 253 -4.36 -17.95 28.96
CA THR A 253 -5.38 -18.62 29.80
C THR A 253 -5.61 -20.07 29.37
N ARG A 254 -5.70 -20.35 28.07
CA ARG A 254 -5.98 -21.72 27.59
C ARG A 254 -4.79 -22.64 27.79
N GLU A 255 -5.06 -23.85 28.25
CA GLU A 255 -4.04 -24.90 28.36
C GLU A 255 -3.61 -25.39 26.97
N ASN A 256 -4.58 -25.83 26.17
CA ASN A 256 -4.30 -26.27 24.78
C ASN A 256 -4.59 -25.15 23.79
N LYS A 257 -3.60 -24.33 23.56
CA LYS A 257 -3.73 -23.08 22.78
C LYS A 257 -4.12 -23.30 21.31
N GLY A 258 -3.74 -24.45 20.73
CA GLY A 258 -4.03 -24.77 19.33
C GLY A 258 -5.33 -25.56 19.12
N ALA A 259 -6.02 -25.95 20.18
CA ALA A 259 -7.26 -26.71 20.03
C ALA A 259 -8.39 -25.84 19.47
N PRO A 260 -9.37 -26.43 18.78
CA PRO A 260 -10.57 -25.71 18.37
C PRO A 260 -11.28 -25.07 19.56
N LEU A 261 -11.95 -23.95 19.32
CA LEU A 261 -12.68 -23.19 20.34
C LEU A 261 -14.04 -22.77 19.81
N SER A 262 -14.91 -22.33 20.72
CA SER A 262 -16.19 -21.74 20.37
C SER A 262 -16.12 -20.22 20.52
N ILE A 263 -16.76 -19.50 19.59
CA ILE A 263 -16.86 -18.04 19.65
C ILE A 263 -18.34 -17.65 19.60
N THR A 264 -18.75 -16.84 20.57
CA THR A 264 -20.08 -16.24 20.54
C THR A 264 -19.94 -14.79 20.07
N VAL A 265 -20.70 -14.44 19.04
CA VAL A 265 -20.76 -13.06 18.56
C VAL A 265 -22.18 -12.51 18.73
N GLU A 266 -22.27 -11.20 18.85
CA GLU A 266 -23.52 -10.47 18.73
C GLU A 266 -23.63 -9.91 17.32
N ARG A 267 -24.71 -10.27 16.60
CA ARG A 267 -25.03 -9.79 15.25
C ARG A 267 -26.49 -9.32 15.25
N ASN A 268 -26.72 -8.01 15.03
CA ASN A 268 -28.08 -7.40 15.01
C ASN A 268 -28.85 -7.72 16.31
N GLY A 269 -28.19 -7.67 17.47
CA GLY A 269 -28.80 -7.90 18.78
C GLY A 269 -29.11 -9.36 19.11
N LYS A 270 -28.62 -10.31 18.31
CA LYS A 270 -28.75 -11.76 18.55
C LYS A 270 -27.41 -12.38 18.77
N GLU A 271 -27.33 -13.29 19.74
CA GLU A 271 -26.13 -14.10 19.97
C GLU A 271 -26.09 -15.26 18.97
N LEU A 272 -24.97 -15.43 18.32
CA LEU A 272 -24.68 -16.55 17.41
C LEU A 272 -23.41 -17.24 17.90
N VAL A 273 -23.45 -18.57 17.97
CA VAL A 273 -22.31 -19.37 18.40
C VAL A 273 -21.69 -20.08 17.19
N PHE A 274 -20.39 -19.98 17.06
CA PHE A 274 -19.59 -20.65 16.03
C PHE A 274 -18.63 -21.58 16.74
N GLU A 275 -18.67 -22.86 16.38
CA GLU A 275 -17.87 -23.92 17.00
C GLU A 275 -16.74 -24.37 16.07
N ASP A 276 -15.79 -25.15 16.61
CA ASP A 276 -14.68 -25.77 15.89
C ASP A 276 -13.76 -24.75 15.20
N ILE A 277 -13.60 -23.56 15.78
CA ILE A 277 -12.71 -22.52 15.26
C ILE A 277 -11.28 -22.81 15.75
N THR A 278 -10.39 -23.19 14.84
CA THR A 278 -8.98 -23.46 15.18
C THR A 278 -8.14 -22.19 15.00
N PRO A 279 -7.59 -21.62 16.08
CA PRO A 279 -6.77 -20.39 15.96
C PRO A 279 -5.52 -20.62 15.09
N PHE A 280 -5.06 -19.57 14.41
CA PHE A 280 -3.75 -19.60 13.77
C PHE A 280 -2.64 -19.72 14.81
N ALA A 281 -1.68 -20.60 14.59
CA ALA A 281 -0.39 -20.58 15.30
C ALA A 281 0.53 -19.68 14.47
N ASP A 282 0.85 -18.52 14.98
CA ASP A 282 1.60 -17.48 14.27
C ASP A 282 2.93 -17.17 14.97
N PHE A 283 3.98 -17.03 14.21
CA PHE A 283 5.27 -16.52 14.67
C PHE A 283 5.86 -15.63 13.59
N TYR A 284 6.77 -14.78 13.97
CA TYR A 284 7.49 -13.98 13.00
C TYR A 284 8.94 -13.78 13.45
N TYR A 285 9.78 -13.51 12.48
CA TYR A 285 11.18 -13.19 12.74
C TYR A 285 11.31 -11.73 13.16
N THR A 286 12.34 -11.42 13.91
CA THR A 286 12.59 -10.08 14.43
C THR A 286 14.09 -9.86 14.63
N LEU A 287 14.52 -8.62 14.49
CA LEU A 287 15.87 -8.21 14.91
C LEU A 287 15.92 -7.93 16.40
N GLY A 288 14.77 -7.82 17.05
CA GLY A 288 14.66 -7.57 18.48
C GLY A 288 15.27 -6.20 18.85
N THR A 289 14.94 -5.17 18.07
CA THR A 289 15.51 -3.84 18.31
C THR A 289 14.45 -2.75 18.05
N GLY A 290 14.60 -1.62 18.76
CA GLY A 290 13.85 -0.40 18.50
C GLY A 290 14.76 0.66 17.90
N PHE A 291 14.15 1.56 17.14
CA PHE A 291 14.84 2.64 16.44
C PHE A 291 14.40 4.00 16.99
N GLU A 292 15.31 4.96 16.90
CA GLU A 292 15.05 6.33 17.36
C GLU A 292 13.89 6.95 16.57
N HIS A 293 12.88 7.44 17.29
CA HIS A 293 11.78 8.22 16.71
C HIS A 293 12.09 9.71 16.88
N LYS A 294 12.49 10.35 15.79
CA LYS A 294 12.78 11.78 15.78
C LYS A 294 11.50 12.54 15.49
N LYS A 295 11.09 13.40 16.43
CA LYS A 295 9.86 14.21 16.32
C LYS A 295 10.11 15.70 16.51
N GLU A 296 11.12 16.06 17.28
CA GLU A 296 11.43 17.47 17.60
C GLU A 296 12.72 17.92 16.93
N GLY A 297 12.84 19.21 16.71
CA GLY A 297 14.03 19.82 16.12
C GLY A 297 14.29 19.39 14.66
N ILE A 298 13.24 19.03 13.94
CA ILE A 298 13.34 18.53 12.54
C ILE A 298 13.37 19.75 11.60
N ASN A 299 14.39 19.80 10.75
CA ASN A 299 14.47 20.83 9.71
C ASN A 299 13.93 20.29 8.36
N ILE A 300 13.74 21.21 7.41
CA ILE A 300 13.14 20.87 6.09
C ILE A 300 13.97 19.81 5.32
N PHE A 301 15.30 19.88 5.41
CA PHE A 301 16.16 18.93 4.70
C PHE A 301 16.03 17.52 5.28
N GLU A 302 15.84 17.41 6.58
CA GLU A 302 15.60 16.13 7.24
C GLU A 302 14.25 15.55 6.83
N ILE A 303 13.21 16.39 6.73
CA ILE A 303 11.89 15.96 6.24
C ILE A 303 12.01 15.46 4.79
N MET A 304 12.70 16.23 3.92
CA MET A 304 12.92 15.81 2.53
C MET A 304 13.67 14.48 2.45
N GLY A 305 14.72 14.33 3.27
CA GLY A 305 15.50 13.10 3.37
C GLY A 305 14.67 11.91 3.83
N ALA A 306 13.88 12.08 4.89
CA ALA A 306 13.00 11.04 5.43
C ALA A 306 11.92 10.66 4.42
N SER A 307 11.31 11.66 3.77
CA SER A 307 10.28 11.41 2.74
C SER A 307 10.85 10.64 1.54
N THR A 308 12.06 11.00 1.11
CA THR A 308 12.75 10.26 0.04
C THR A 308 12.99 8.80 0.44
N LYS A 309 13.51 8.58 1.65
CA LYS A 309 13.76 7.24 2.20
C LYS A 309 12.46 6.43 2.28
N PHE A 310 11.40 7.04 2.79
CA PHE A 310 10.07 6.42 2.88
C PHE A 310 9.57 6.01 1.47
N CYS A 311 9.68 6.91 0.49
CA CYS A 311 9.27 6.61 -0.89
C CYS A 311 10.08 5.47 -1.50
N ILE A 312 11.41 5.46 -1.27
CA ILE A 312 12.28 4.37 -1.77
C ILE A 312 11.87 3.03 -1.12
N SER A 313 11.67 3.02 0.19
CA SER A 313 11.28 1.79 0.92
C SER A 313 9.91 1.29 0.46
N THR A 314 8.94 2.20 0.31
CA THR A 314 7.60 1.85 -0.18
C THR A 314 7.68 1.32 -1.63
N ALA A 315 8.47 1.94 -2.48
CA ALA A 315 8.69 1.47 -3.86
C ALA A 315 9.32 0.07 -3.86
N ARG A 316 10.32 -0.16 -3.02
CA ARG A 316 10.94 -1.50 -2.86
C ARG A 316 9.90 -2.52 -2.44
N ASN A 317 9.01 -2.16 -1.50
CA ASN A 317 7.94 -3.04 -1.03
C ASN A 317 7.06 -3.51 -2.21
N VAL A 318 6.70 -2.60 -3.13
CA VAL A 318 5.91 -2.95 -4.32
C VAL A 318 6.65 -4.03 -5.15
N PHE A 319 7.92 -3.79 -5.48
CA PHE A 319 8.69 -4.74 -6.31
C PHE A 319 8.86 -6.10 -5.61
N VAL A 320 9.13 -6.10 -4.31
CA VAL A 320 9.33 -7.34 -3.53
C VAL A 320 8.01 -8.10 -3.45
N THR A 321 6.89 -7.42 -3.22
CA THR A 321 5.56 -8.06 -3.16
C THR A 321 5.20 -8.68 -4.51
N ILE A 322 5.47 -7.99 -5.61
CA ILE A 322 5.27 -8.55 -6.96
C ILE A 322 6.12 -9.82 -7.14
N LYS A 323 7.39 -9.77 -6.75
CA LYS A 323 8.27 -10.95 -6.80
C LYS A 323 7.69 -12.11 -5.97
N TRP A 324 7.25 -11.84 -4.75
CA TRP A 324 6.66 -12.87 -3.85
C TRP A 324 5.39 -13.45 -4.43
N LEU A 325 4.57 -12.65 -5.11
CA LEU A 325 3.37 -13.13 -5.77
C LEU A 325 3.72 -14.16 -6.86
N PHE A 326 4.74 -13.86 -7.68
CA PHE A 326 5.18 -14.78 -8.73
C PHE A 326 5.91 -16.02 -8.19
N SER A 327 6.56 -15.91 -7.03
CA SER A 327 7.27 -17.04 -6.40
C SER A 327 6.38 -17.86 -5.46
N GLY A 328 5.13 -17.45 -5.23
CA GLY A 328 4.18 -18.15 -4.37
C GLY A 328 4.38 -17.93 -2.88
N VAL A 329 5.25 -17.00 -2.49
CA VAL A 329 5.43 -16.63 -1.07
C VAL A 329 4.18 -15.93 -0.54
N VAL A 330 3.56 -15.09 -1.38
CA VAL A 330 2.29 -14.42 -1.07
C VAL A 330 1.23 -15.01 -1.99
N SER A 331 0.09 -15.36 -1.43
CA SER A 331 -1.02 -15.91 -2.21
C SER A 331 -1.71 -14.80 -3.02
N ILE A 332 -2.13 -15.14 -4.23
CA ILE A 332 -2.98 -14.27 -5.06
C ILE A 332 -4.26 -13.86 -4.30
N LYS A 333 -4.72 -14.71 -3.37
CA LYS A 333 -5.90 -14.41 -2.54
C LYS A 333 -5.64 -13.28 -1.53
N GLU A 334 -4.38 -12.97 -1.25
CA GLU A 334 -4.03 -11.87 -0.33
C GLU A 334 -4.05 -10.51 -1.02
N LEU A 335 -4.14 -10.49 -2.36
CA LEU A 335 -4.26 -9.23 -3.10
C LEU A 335 -5.57 -8.53 -2.73
N SER A 336 -5.45 -7.28 -2.35
CA SER A 336 -6.61 -6.40 -2.17
C SER A 336 -6.90 -5.66 -3.47
N GLY A 337 -8.15 -5.67 -3.85
CA GLY A 337 -8.63 -4.89 -4.99
C GLY A 337 -9.10 -3.49 -4.55
N PRO A 338 -9.84 -2.80 -5.41
CA PRO A 338 -10.37 -1.48 -5.07
C PRO A 338 -11.26 -1.46 -3.82
N VAL A 339 -12.00 -2.54 -3.56
CA VAL A 339 -12.86 -2.62 -2.34
C VAL A 339 -11.97 -2.67 -1.09
N GLY A 340 -10.86 -3.41 -1.14
CA GLY A 340 -9.90 -3.45 -0.03
C GLY A 340 -9.27 -2.09 0.23
N ILE A 341 -8.91 -1.35 -0.84
CA ILE A 341 -8.37 0.02 -0.70
C ILE A 341 -9.43 0.94 -0.10
N ILE A 342 -10.68 0.87 -0.59
CA ILE A 342 -11.81 1.64 -0.06
C ILE A 342 -12.01 1.30 1.43
N GLY A 343 -11.93 0.02 1.77
CA GLY A 343 -12.04 -0.44 3.16
C GLY A 343 -10.93 0.11 4.05
N ALA A 344 -9.68 0.08 3.57
CA ALA A 344 -8.53 0.60 4.34
C ALA A 344 -8.66 2.10 4.60
N VAL A 345 -9.04 2.89 3.58
CA VAL A 345 -9.27 4.34 3.76
C VAL A 345 -10.48 4.57 4.66
N GLY A 346 -11.54 3.78 4.44
CA GLY A 346 -12.78 3.87 5.24
C GLY A 346 -12.51 3.62 6.72
N SER A 347 -11.71 2.61 7.05
CA SER A 347 -11.40 2.28 8.44
C SER A 347 -10.66 3.42 9.16
N VAL A 348 -9.77 4.14 8.45
CA VAL A 348 -9.09 5.33 9.01
C VAL A 348 -10.13 6.42 9.36
N VAL A 349 -11.11 6.65 8.48
CA VAL A 349 -12.14 7.68 8.67
C VAL A 349 -13.12 7.30 9.78
N ASP A 350 -13.48 6.02 9.83
CA ASP A 350 -14.51 5.52 10.76
C ASP A 350 -13.94 5.19 12.15
N THR A 351 -12.60 5.15 12.30
CA THR A 351 -11.94 4.99 13.60
C THR A 351 -12.11 6.26 14.44
N PRO A 352 -12.64 6.16 15.68
CA PRO A 352 -12.78 7.33 16.55
C PRO A 352 -11.42 7.94 16.91
N GLN A 353 -11.08 9.07 16.32
CA GLN A 353 -9.83 9.79 16.55
C GLN A 353 -10.03 11.27 16.19
N PRO A 354 -9.19 12.19 16.71
CA PRO A 354 -9.29 13.61 16.33
C PRO A 354 -9.18 13.80 14.81
N PHE A 355 -9.92 14.76 14.30
CA PHE A 355 -9.94 15.08 12.85
C PHE A 355 -8.52 15.22 12.28
N TRP A 356 -7.61 15.89 13.01
CA TRP A 356 -6.25 16.09 12.54
C TRP A 356 -5.49 14.77 12.38
N ALA A 357 -5.69 13.82 13.30
CA ALA A 357 -5.07 12.48 13.20
C ALA A 357 -5.61 11.72 12.00
N THR A 358 -6.93 11.80 11.76
CA THR A 358 -7.56 11.22 10.57
C THR A 358 -6.92 11.78 9.30
N LEU A 359 -6.78 13.10 9.24
CA LEU A 359 -6.20 13.77 8.06
C LEU A 359 -4.74 13.33 7.82
N LEU A 360 -3.92 13.25 8.87
CA LEU A 360 -2.53 12.78 8.77
C LEU A 360 -2.47 11.33 8.28
N ASN A 361 -3.32 10.46 8.81
CA ASN A 361 -3.37 9.07 8.37
C ASN A 361 -3.84 8.95 6.91
N LEU A 362 -4.72 9.84 6.47
CA LEU A 362 -5.12 9.91 5.06
C LEU A 362 -3.94 10.33 4.17
N PHE A 363 -3.10 11.29 4.61
CA PHE A 363 -1.88 11.65 3.87
C PHE A 363 -0.92 10.47 3.79
N TYR A 364 -0.74 9.73 4.89
CA TYR A 364 0.09 8.52 4.89
C TYR A 364 -0.43 7.50 3.86
N LEU A 365 -1.72 7.15 3.93
CA LEU A 365 -2.31 6.20 2.98
C LEU A 365 -2.24 6.71 1.55
N SER A 366 -2.51 8.02 1.33
CA SER A 366 -2.42 8.62 0.00
C SER A 366 -1.01 8.50 -0.57
N SER A 367 0.01 8.69 0.28
CA SER A 367 1.41 8.53 -0.14
C SER A 367 1.68 7.08 -0.59
N VAL A 368 1.28 6.10 0.22
CA VAL A 368 1.48 4.67 -0.09
C VAL A 368 0.72 4.31 -1.38
N ILE A 369 -0.55 4.69 -1.49
CA ILE A 369 -1.37 4.37 -2.67
C ILE A 369 -0.79 5.04 -3.91
N SER A 370 -0.34 6.29 -3.80
CA SER A 370 0.20 7.04 -4.95
C SER A 370 1.50 6.42 -5.48
N ILE A 371 2.39 5.96 -4.58
CA ILE A 371 3.61 5.22 -5.00
C ILE A 371 3.21 3.94 -5.73
N ASN A 372 2.26 3.18 -5.16
CA ASN A 372 1.76 1.96 -5.79
C ASN A 372 1.22 2.25 -7.19
N LEU A 373 0.34 3.26 -7.32
CA LEU A 373 -0.22 3.67 -8.62
C LEU A 373 0.88 4.06 -9.61
N GLY A 374 1.84 4.87 -9.16
CA GLY A 374 2.94 5.32 -10.02
C GLY A 374 3.77 4.16 -10.53
N ILE A 375 4.17 3.25 -9.64
CA ILE A 375 5.02 2.10 -10.02
C ILE A 375 4.22 1.10 -10.87
N MET A 376 2.99 0.76 -10.46
CA MET A 376 2.17 -0.20 -11.21
C MET A 376 1.94 0.30 -12.63
N ASN A 377 1.68 1.60 -12.81
CA ASN A 377 1.48 2.17 -14.14
C ASN A 377 2.76 2.19 -14.99
N LEU A 378 3.95 2.11 -14.38
CA LEU A 378 5.22 1.99 -15.12
C LEU A 378 5.55 0.55 -15.52
N ILE A 379 4.86 -0.45 -14.94
CA ILE A 379 5.08 -1.86 -15.31
C ILE A 379 4.55 -2.09 -16.73
N PRO A 380 5.27 -2.82 -17.59
CA PRO A 380 4.86 -3.03 -18.98
C PRO A 380 3.73 -4.06 -19.11
N LEU A 381 2.60 -3.80 -18.44
CA LEU A 381 1.39 -4.60 -18.56
C LEU A 381 0.43 -3.92 -19.53
N PRO A 382 -0.20 -4.67 -20.44
CA PRO A 382 -1.15 -4.09 -21.39
C PRO A 382 -2.23 -3.26 -20.69
N ALA A 383 -2.62 -2.15 -21.29
CA ALA A 383 -3.56 -1.16 -20.78
C ALA A 383 -2.99 -0.18 -19.73
N LEU A 384 -1.74 -0.37 -19.29
CA LEU A 384 -1.04 0.58 -18.41
C LEU A 384 -0.02 1.40 -19.20
N ASP A 385 0.37 2.55 -18.68
CA ASP A 385 1.34 3.47 -19.31
C ASP A 385 2.66 2.79 -19.67
N GLY A 386 3.13 1.89 -18.81
CA GLY A 386 4.37 1.14 -18.99
C GLY A 386 4.37 0.32 -20.26
N SER A 387 3.21 -0.19 -20.72
CA SER A 387 3.13 -0.93 -21.98
C SER A 387 3.37 -0.01 -23.16
N MET A 388 2.87 1.23 -23.11
CA MET A 388 3.12 2.22 -24.15
C MET A 388 4.58 2.66 -24.18
N LEU A 389 5.22 2.78 -23.00
CA LEU A 389 6.66 3.07 -22.92
C LEU A 389 7.47 1.94 -23.54
N LEU A 390 7.09 0.68 -23.30
CA LEU A 390 7.74 -0.47 -23.90
C LEU A 390 7.56 -0.47 -25.44
N ILE A 391 6.35 -0.18 -25.91
CA ILE A 391 6.05 -0.07 -27.34
C ILE A 391 6.94 1.01 -27.98
N LEU A 392 7.06 2.19 -27.36
CA LEU A 392 7.91 3.28 -27.86
C LEU A 392 9.39 2.87 -27.88
N LEU A 393 9.84 2.11 -26.90
CA LEU A 393 11.21 1.59 -26.88
C LEU A 393 11.44 0.62 -28.06
N ILE A 394 10.48 -0.27 -28.32
CA ILE A 394 10.55 -1.20 -29.45
C ILE A 394 10.56 -0.42 -30.78
N GLU A 395 9.71 0.60 -30.93
CA GLU A 395 9.68 1.47 -32.12
C GLU A 395 11.05 2.15 -32.35
N LYS A 396 11.65 2.63 -31.26
CA LYS A 396 12.97 3.29 -31.33
C LYS A 396 14.08 2.31 -31.76
N ILE A 397 14.06 1.08 -31.23
CA ILE A 397 15.07 0.06 -31.55
C ILE A 397 14.91 -0.45 -32.98
N THR A 398 13.67 -0.69 -33.43
CA THR A 398 13.38 -1.28 -34.74
C THR A 398 13.34 -0.24 -35.85
N GLY A 399 13.19 1.04 -35.52
CA GLY A 399 13.03 2.13 -36.51
C GLY A 399 11.67 2.12 -37.20
N LYS A 400 10.72 1.33 -36.75
CA LYS A 400 9.39 1.20 -37.35
C LYS A 400 8.29 1.47 -36.33
N GLN A 401 7.32 2.30 -36.69
CA GLN A 401 6.15 2.54 -35.86
C GLN A 401 5.23 1.31 -35.87
N ILE A 402 4.71 0.96 -34.71
CA ILE A 402 3.73 -0.12 -34.56
C ILE A 402 2.35 0.46 -34.93
N PRO A 403 1.61 -0.20 -35.86
CA PRO A 403 0.28 0.29 -36.23
C PRO A 403 -0.65 0.46 -35.04
N GLN A 404 -1.41 1.53 -35.04
CA GLN A 404 -2.34 1.87 -33.95
C GLN A 404 -3.35 0.76 -33.66
N GLU A 405 -3.77 0.04 -34.73
CA GLU A 405 -4.67 -1.12 -34.61
C GLU A 405 -4.07 -2.22 -33.70
N LYS A 406 -2.76 -2.48 -33.84
CA LYS A 406 -2.08 -3.47 -32.98
C LYS A 406 -1.94 -2.98 -31.54
N ILE A 407 -1.65 -1.70 -31.36
CA ILE A 407 -1.59 -1.08 -30.03
C ILE A 407 -2.97 -1.20 -29.35
N GLY A 408 -4.04 -0.88 -30.09
CA GLY A 408 -5.41 -1.00 -29.61
C GLY A 408 -5.77 -2.43 -29.19
N MET A 409 -5.33 -3.42 -29.98
CA MET A 409 -5.57 -4.85 -29.68
C MET A 409 -4.82 -5.26 -28.41
N ILE A 410 -3.56 -4.83 -28.24
CA ILE A 410 -2.77 -5.11 -27.03
C ILE A 410 -3.48 -4.50 -25.81
N SER A 411 -3.91 -3.24 -25.92
CA SER A 411 -4.61 -2.54 -24.83
C SER A 411 -5.93 -3.21 -24.49
N PHE A 412 -6.67 -3.69 -25.48
CA PHE A 412 -7.95 -4.40 -25.28
C PHE A 412 -7.74 -5.72 -24.54
N ILE A 413 -6.70 -6.48 -24.89
CA ILE A 413 -6.34 -7.73 -24.16
C ILE A 413 -6.01 -7.37 -22.70
N GLY A 414 -5.23 -6.32 -22.49
CA GLY A 414 -4.91 -5.85 -21.14
C GLY A 414 -6.15 -5.49 -20.33
N LEU A 415 -7.09 -4.79 -20.97
CA LEU A 415 -8.34 -4.40 -20.32
C LEU A 415 -9.14 -5.64 -19.87
N ILE A 416 -9.20 -6.69 -20.70
CA ILE A 416 -9.87 -7.96 -20.35
C ILE A 416 -9.18 -8.62 -19.15
N LEU A 417 -7.83 -8.64 -19.16
CA LEU A 417 -7.06 -9.21 -18.05
C LEU A 417 -7.28 -8.44 -16.75
N LEU A 418 -7.23 -7.12 -16.82
CA LEU A 418 -7.49 -6.27 -15.64
C LEU A 418 -8.92 -6.43 -15.11
N UNK A 419 -9.68 -6.56 -15.93
CA UNK A 419 -10.85 -6.76 -15.64
C UNK A 419 -11.02 -7.95 -14.97
N GLY A 420 -10.67 -9.01 -15.44
CA GLY A 420 -10.71 -10.31 -14.80
C GLY A 420 -10.10 -10.29 -13.39
N LEU A 421 -8.96 -9.65 -13.26
CA LEU A 421 -8.33 -9.45 -11.96
C LEU A 421 -9.22 -8.64 -11.01
N LEU A 422 -9.86 -7.60 -11.51
CA LEU A 422 -10.79 -6.79 -10.72
C LEU A 422 -11.95 -7.65 -10.20
N ILE A 423 -12.56 -8.44 -11.07
CA ILE A 423 -13.66 -9.35 -10.69
C ILE A 423 -13.17 -10.34 -9.63
N PHE A 424 -12.00 -10.94 -9.84
CA PHE A 424 -11.39 -11.87 -8.89
C PHE A 424 -11.18 -11.21 -7.53
N THR A 425 -10.59 -10.00 -7.49
CA THR A 425 -10.35 -9.29 -6.22
C THR A 425 -11.66 -8.86 -5.57
N LEU A 426 -12.70 -8.51 -6.34
CA LEU A 426 -14.03 -8.19 -5.78
C LEU A 426 -14.59 -9.41 -5.04
N PHE A 427 -14.55 -10.61 -5.65
CA PHE A 427 -15.01 -11.83 -4.99
C PHE A 427 -14.21 -12.14 -3.73
N ASN A 428 -12.96 -11.76 -3.70
CA ASN A 428 -12.06 -11.98 -2.56
C ASN A 428 -12.30 -10.92 -1.45
N ASP A 429 -12.53 -9.67 -1.83
CA ASP A 429 -12.69 -8.55 -0.89
C ASP A 429 -14.08 -8.49 -0.25
N ILE A 430 -15.13 -8.81 -1.01
CA ILE A 430 -16.52 -8.69 -0.52
C ILE A 430 -16.73 -9.41 0.82
N PRO A 431 -16.35 -10.70 0.97
CA PRO A 431 -16.54 -11.36 2.26
C PRO A 431 -15.75 -10.77 3.41
N ARG A 432 -14.66 -10.04 3.10
CA ARG A 432 -13.78 -9.44 4.13
C ARG A 432 -14.34 -8.10 4.64
N TRP A 433 -15.08 -7.39 3.78
CA TRP A 433 -15.50 -6.01 4.05
C TRP A 433 -17.03 -5.85 4.19
N LEU A 434 -17.83 -6.86 3.80
CA LEU A 434 -19.28 -6.90 3.90
C LEU A 434 -19.76 -8.03 4.80
#